data_56f36f23f42491b14680edfd6d66aa7d
#
_entry.id   56f36f23f42491b14680edfd6d66aa7d
#
_cell.length_a   1.000
_cell.length_b   1.000
_cell.length_c   1.000
_cell.angle_alpha   90.00
_cell.angle_beta   90.00
_cell.angle_gamma   90.00
#
_symmetry.space_group_name_H-M   'P 1'
#
loop_
_entity.id
_entity.type
_entity.pdbx_description
1 polymer ?
#
loop_
_entity_poly.entity_id
_entity_poly.type
_entity_poly.pdbx_seq_one_letter_code
_entity_poly.pdbx_strand_id
1 'polypeptide(L)'
;MRRELTSXAGTEDDDNYTVNNGNGKENRGFGHVCISVDNIQDACKRISDAGYSFQKRLEDGRMRSIAFALDPDNYWVEIISQNPVNETEGKKSDVSTYRMNHTMIRVKDNEKSVKFYQDVMGMTLQRTSEQKEAGFTLYFLSYGPKAPEQSANGVNPIADREGILELTYNHGSEKDDSVKYHNGNDEPQGCTC
;
A
#
# COMPACT_ATOMS: atom_id res chain seq x y z
N MET A 1 -11.90 -2.48 9.71
CA MET A 1 -11.06 -3.66 9.38
C MET A 1 -10.09 -3.92 10.52
N ARG A 2 -9.89 -5.20 10.90
CA ARG A 2 -8.85 -5.57 11.87
C ARG A 2 -7.59 -5.98 11.13
N ARG A 3 -6.46 -5.53 11.62
CA ARG A 3 -5.13 -5.97 11.18
C ARG A 3 -4.46 -6.66 12.36
N GLU A 4 -3.69 -7.67 12.07
CA GLU A 4 -2.97 -8.43 13.09
C GLU A 4 -1.48 -8.21 12.93
N LEU A 5 -0.80 -7.96 14.04
CA LEU A 5 0.65 -7.91 14.13
C LEU A 5 1.10 -9.15 14.87
N THR A 6 2.09 -9.86 14.34
CA THR A 6 2.61 -11.09 14.94
C THR A 6 4.09 -10.89 15.28
N SER A 7 4.45 -11.26 16.51
CA SER A 7 5.84 -11.30 16.93
C SER A 7 6.20 -12.73 17.29
N UNK A 8 7.14 -13.09 16.78
CA UNK A 8 7.57 -14.26 17.02
C UNK A 8 8.32 -14.17 18.17
N ALA A 9 8.14 -14.82 19.24
CA ALA A 9 8.78 -14.72 20.55
C ALA A 9 10.28 -14.96 20.46
N GLY A 10 11.03 -14.04 21.00
CA GLY A 10 12.50 -14.10 21.04
C GLY A 10 13.20 -13.36 19.92
N THR A 11 12.46 -12.88 18.92
CA THR A 11 13.08 -12.07 17.84
C THR A 11 13.44 -10.67 18.33
N GLU A 12 12.77 -10.20 19.38
CA GLU A 12 13.04 -8.88 19.99
C GLU A 12 14.42 -8.80 20.64
N ASP A 13 15.03 -9.92 20.95
CA ASP A 13 16.37 -9.98 21.58
C ASP A 13 17.49 -10.35 20.58
N ASP A 14 17.15 -10.51 19.30
CA ASP A 14 18.12 -10.87 18.26
C ASP A 14 18.37 -9.68 17.33
N ASP A 15 19.47 -8.97 17.56
CA ASP A 15 19.87 -7.80 16.75
C ASP A 15 20.10 -8.13 15.27
N ASN A 16 20.24 -9.42 14.93
CA ASN A 16 20.47 -9.84 13.55
C ASN A 16 19.17 -10.26 12.83
N TYR A 17 18.07 -10.36 13.59
CA TYR A 17 16.80 -10.74 12.98
C TYR A 17 16.27 -9.61 12.11
N THR A 18 15.91 -9.93 10.88
CA THR A 18 15.33 -8.96 9.95
C THR A 18 14.10 -9.56 9.27
N VAL A 19 13.05 -8.77 9.23
CA VAL A 19 11.80 -9.19 8.59
C VAL A 19 11.92 -9.00 7.09
N ASN A 20 11.42 -9.97 6.33
CA ASN A 20 11.26 -9.82 4.88
C ASN A 20 10.05 -8.91 4.62
N ASN A 21 10.30 -7.65 4.30
CA ASN A 21 9.21 -6.69 4.07
C ASN A 21 8.56 -6.81 2.68
N GLY A 22 8.97 -7.79 1.87
CA GLY A 22 8.37 -8.08 0.57
C GLY A 22 8.82 -7.16 -0.56
N ASN A 23 9.70 -6.19 -0.31
CA ASN A 23 10.15 -5.25 -1.33
C ASN A 23 11.58 -5.53 -1.81
N GLY A 24 12.25 -6.47 -1.18
CA GLY A 24 13.57 -6.92 -1.60
C GLY A 24 13.53 -7.59 -2.96
N LYS A 25 14.64 -7.53 -3.67
CA LYS A 25 14.73 -8.06 -5.04
C LYS A 25 14.47 -9.57 -5.10
N GLU A 26 14.99 -10.31 -4.12
CA GLU A 26 14.96 -11.79 -4.12
C GLU A 26 13.64 -12.35 -3.58
N ASN A 27 13.04 -11.68 -2.59
CA ASN A 27 11.84 -12.17 -1.90
C ASN A 27 10.68 -11.21 -2.07
N ARG A 28 10.50 -10.70 -3.28
CA ARG A 28 9.48 -9.72 -3.61
C ARG A 28 8.08 -10.36 -3.59
N GLY A 29 7.13 -9.69 -2.97
CA GLY A 29 5.75 -10.19 -2.90
C GLY A 29 4.81 -9.15 -2.34
N PHE A 30 4.72 -9.06 -1.01
CA PHE A 30 4.02 -7.98 -0.32
C PHE A 30 4.67 -6.64 -0.68
N GLY A 31 3.89 -5.57 -0.71
CA GLY A 31 4.41 -4.24 -1.00
C GLY A 31 4.32 -3.29 0.17
N HIS A 32 3.10 -3.00 0.60
CA HIS A 32 2.89 -2.02 1.69
C HIS A 32 1.48 -2.11 2.24
N VAL A 33 1.29 -1.54 3.42
CA VAL A 33 -0.02 -1.10 3.88
C VAL A 33 -0.13 0.40 3.58
N CYS A 34 -1.34 0.88 3.37
CA CYS A 34 -1.56 2.28 3.03
C CYS A 34 -2.52 2.94 4.02
N ILE A 35 -2.13 4.11 4.49
CA ILE A 35 -2.96 4.96 5.35
C ILE A 35 -3.31 6.23 4.56
N SER A 36 -4.60 6.52 4.43
CA SER A 36 -5.02 7.79 3.85
C SER A 36 -5.28 8.81 4.97
N VAL A 37 -4.81 10.02 4.75
CA VAL A 37 -4.80 11.09 5.76
C VAL A 37 -5.44 12.36 5.22
N ASP A 38 -5.96 13.18 6.10
CA ASP A 38 -6.61 14.45 5.74
C ASP A 38 -5.62 15.55 5.34
N ASN A 39 -4.37 15.48 5.84
CA ASN A 39 -3.32 16.42 5.50
C ASN A 39 -1.96 15.70 5.50
N ILE A 40 -1.48 15.39 4.30
CA ILE A 40 -0.28 14.57 4.14
C ILE A 40 1.00 15.30 4.56
N GLN A 41 1.03 16.64 4.43
CA GLN A 41 2.21 17.43 4.83
C GLN A 41 2.44 17.31 6.34
N ASP A 42 1.38 17.56 7.14
CA ASP A 42 1.49 17.46 8.59
C ASP A 42 1.68 16.03 9.07
N ALA A 43 1.01 15.05 8.41
CA ALA A 43 1.17 13.64 8.76
C ALA A 43 2.63 13.18 8.55
N CYS A 44 3.23 13.53 7.42
CA CYS A 44 4.64 13.19 7.14
C CYS A 44 5.59 13.91 8.08
N LYS A 45 5.28 15.19 8.40
CA LYS A 45 6.07 15.93 9.37
C LYS A 45 6.05 15.26 10.74
N ARG A 46 4.87 14.82 11.21
CA ARG A 46 4.75 14.11 12.50
C ARG A 46 5.58 12.83 12.54
N ILE A 47 5.59 12.06 11.46
CA ILE A 47 6.38 10.83 11.34
C ILE A 47 7.87 11.18 11.44
N SER A 48 8.30 12.21 10.70
CA SER A 48 9.68 12.68 10.71
C SER A 48 10.11 13.22 12.08
N ASP A 49 9.25 14.03 12.73
CA ASP A 49 9.51 14.60 14.05
C ASP A 49 9.63 13.48 15.12
N ALA A 50 8.94 12.37 14.92
CA ALA A 50 9.02 11.20 15.81
C ALA A 50 10.27 10.34 15.54
N GLY A 51 11.10 10.72 14.57
CA GLY A 51 12.38 10.06 14.30
C GLY A 51 12.32 8.89 13.31
N TYR A 52 11.17 8.66 12.68
CA TYR A 52 11.04 7.56 11.71
C TYR A 52 11.51 7.95 10.33
N SER A 53 12.04 6.98 9.61
CA SER A 53 12.62 7.15 8.27
C SER A 53 11.56 7.00 7.18
N PHE A 54 11.93 7.39 5.98
CA PHE A 54 11.08 7.25 4.80
C PHE A 54 11.86 6.51 3.70
N GLN A 55 11.19 5.59 3.04
CA GLN A 55 11.64 5.03 1.79
C GLN A 55 11.50 6.05 0.65
N LYS A 56 10.43 6.89 0.73
CA LYS A 56 10.17 7.97 -0.22
C LYS A 56 9.46 9.12 0.52
N ARG A 57 10.07 10.29 0.50
CA ARG A 57 9.47 11.50 1.08
C ARG A 57 8.54 12.17 0.06
N LEU A 58 7.72 13.10 0.53
CA LEU A 58 6.82 13.88 -0.35
C LEU A 58 7.60 14.65 -1.42
N GLU A 59 8.73 15.20 -1.04
CA GLU A 59 9.58 16.00 -1.92
C GLU A 59 10.39 15.16 -2.94
N ASP A 60 10.39 13.85 -2.80
CA ASP A 60 11.14 12.96 -3.70
C ASP A 60 10.34 12.67 -4.98
N GLY A 61 10.99 12.86 -6.11
CA GLY A 61 10.40 12.54 -7.41
C GLY A 61 9.24 13.45 -7.81
N ARG A 62 8.38 12.92 -8.67
CA ARG A 62 7.27 13.69 -9.27
C ARG A 62 5.97 13.62 -8.47
N MET A 63 5.74 12.52 -7.75
CA MET A 63 4.47 12.31 -7.03
C MET A 63 4.53 12.93 -5.64
N ARG A 64 3.94 14.11 -5.50
CA ARG A 64 3.94 14.91 -4.26
C ARG A 64 2.77 14.61 -3.32
N SER A 65 1.88 13.69 -3.73
CA SER A 65 0.70 13.30 -2.94
C SER A 65 0.83 11.92 -2.32
N ILE A 66 2.04 11.33 -2.36
CA ILE A 66 2.33 9.99 -1.86
C ILE A 66 3.71 10.00 -1.18
N ALA A 67 3.78 9.45 0.04
CA ALA A 67 5.03 9.18 0.74
C ALA A 67 5.05 7.72 1.20
N PHE A 68 6.22 7.17 1.44
CA PHE A 68 6.38 5.83 2.02
C PHE A 68 7.24 5.96 3.27
N ALA A 69 6.62 5.87 4.44
CA ALA A 69 7.32 5.80 5.72
C ALA A 69 7.77 4.35 5.96
N LEU A 70 8.77 4.19 6.82
CA LEU A 70 9.23 2.88 7.29
C LEU A 70 8.79 2.69 8.73
N ASP A 71 8.14 1.57 9.03
CA ASP A 71 7.82 1.22 10.41
C ASP A 71 9.09 0.64 11.09
N PRO A 72 9.02 0.29 12.39
CA PRO A 72 10.20 -0.21 13.09
C PRO A 72 10.86 -1.45 12.48
N ASP A 73 10.11 -2.26 11.75
CA ASP A 73 10.61 -3.47 11.07
C ASP A 73 10.88 -3.24 9.59
N ASN A 74 10.90 -1.96 9.16
CA ASN A 74 11.14 -1.55 7.78
C ASN A 74 10.04 -1.96 6.78
N TYR A 75 8.83 -2.29 7.26
CA TYR A 75 7.70 -2.40 6.35
C TYR A 75 7.36 -1.01 5.78
N TRP A 76 6.98 -1.00 4.51
CA TRP A 76 6.57 0.25 3.87
C TRP A 76 5.14 0.58 4.26
N VAL A 77 4.96 1.79 4.78
CA VAL A 77 3.66 2.37 5.08
C VAL A 77 3.44 3.52 4.11
N GLU A 78 2.60 3.27 3.10
CA GLU A 78 2.23 4.33 2.15
C GLU A 78 1.30 5.33 2.84
N ILE A 79 1.58 6.60 2.65
CA ILE A 79 0.73 7.69 3.13
C ILE A 79 0.19 8.42 1.91
N ILE A 80 -1.14 8.52 1.80
CA ILE A 80 -1.79 9.22 0.68
C ILE A 80 -2.74 10.28 1.22
N SER A 81 -2.95 11.31 0.41
CA SER A 81 -3.91 12.36 0.76
C SER A 81 -5.34 11.95 0.41
N GLN A 82 -6.27 12.16 1.34
CA GLN A 82 -7.71 12.02 1.06
C GLN A 82 -8.20 13.10 0.10
N ASN A 83 -7.60 14.29 0.17
CA ASN A 83 -8.08 15.44 -0.60
C ASN A 83 -6.92 16.36 -1.00
N PRO A 84 -6.07 15.91 -1.94
CA PRO A 84 -4.85 16.67 -2.28
C PRO A 84 -5.10 18.06 -2.85
N VAL A 85 -6.30 18.32 -3.37
CA VAL A 85 -6.66 19.62 -3.94
C VAL A 85 -6.96 20.65 -2.84
N ASN A 86 -7.49 20.19 -1.71
CA ASN A 86 -7.97 21.08 -0.64
C ASN A 86 -7.11 21.03 0.63
N GLU A 87 -5.93 20.42 0.57
CA GLU A 87 -5.02 20.46 1.71
C GLU A 87 -4.60 21.89 2.00
N THR A 88 -4.74 22.29 3.26
CA THR A 88 -4.41 23.63 3.70
C THR A 88 -3.02 23.61 4.36
N GLU A 89 -2.11 24.39 3.82
CA GLU A 89 -0.76 24.53 4.37
C GLU A 89 -0.84 25.03 5.84
N GLY A 90 -0.08 24.37 6.69
CA GLY A 90 -0.03 24.72 8.12
C GLY A 90 -1.15 24.14 8.97
N LYS A 91 -2.17 23.56 8.37
CA LYS A 91 -3.26 22.89 9.11
C LYS A 91 -2.74 21.59 9.73
N LYS A 92 -3.08 21.37 10.99
CA LYS A 92 -2.76 20.12 11.67
C LYS A 92 -3.65 18.98 11.16
N SER A 93 -3.04 17.82 10.98
CA SER A 93 -3.75 16.62 10.58
C SER A 93 -4.53 16.04 11.77
N ASP A 94 -5.74 15.54 11.51
CA ASP A 94 -6.59 14.93 12.53
C ASP A 94 -6.55 13.41 12.38
N VAL A 95 -5.81 12.76 13.26
CA VAL A 95 -5.62 11.29 13.22
C VAL A 95 -6.94 10.50 13.30
N SER A 96 -8.01 11.11 13.85
CA SER A 96 -9.30 10.45 13.92
C SER A 96 -9.96 10.26 12.54
N THR A 97 -9.47 11.00 11.54
CA THR A 97 -9.99 10.92 10.16
C THR A 97 -9.22 9.90 9.30
N TYR A 98 -8.11 9.37 9.80
CA TYR A 98 -7.26 8.46 9.03
C TYR A 98 -8.00 7.17 8.69
N ARG A 99 -7.67 6.59 7.52
CA ARG A 99 -8.26 5.32 7.08
C ARG A 99 -7.14 4.32 6.80
N MET A 100 -7.31 3.09 7.27
CA MET A 100 -6.50 1.95 6.82
C MET A 100 -7.00 1.60 5.42
N ASN A 101 -6.42 2.26 4.42
CA ASN A 101 -6.98 2.31 3.07
C ASN A 101 -6.82 0.99 2.34
N HIS A 102 -5.57 0.59 2.05
CA HIS A 102 -5.35 -0.63 1.27
C HIS A 102 -4.12 -1.40 1.73
N THR A 103 -4.06 -2.64 1.27
CA THR A 103 -2.88 -3.49 1.33
C THR A 103 -2.49 -3.81 -0.11
N MET A 104 -1.20 -3.67 -0.43
CA MET A 104 -0.69 -3.94 -1.77
C MET A 104 0.09 -5.25 -1.81
N ILE A 105 -0.25 -6.10 -2.77
CA ILE A 105 0.51 -7.30 -3.09
C ILE A 105 0.82 -7.34 -4.59
N ARG A 106 1.92 -7.99 -4.94
CA ARG A 106 2.28 -8.19 -6.35
C ARG A 106 1.67 -9.47 -6.88
N VAL A 107 1.20 -9.41 -8.11
CA VAL A 107 0.60 -10.58 -8.78
C VAL A 107 1.32 -10.83 -10.10
N LYS A 108 1.57 -12.11 -10.41
CA LYS A 108 2.28 -12.50 -11.62
C LYS A 108 1.41 -12.33 -12.87
N ASP A 109 0.12 -12.63 -12.76
CA ASP A 109 -0.84 -12.68 -13.86
C ASP A 109 -2.08 -11.90 -13.43
N ASN A 110 -2.24 -10.72 -14.02
CA ASN A 110 -3.32 -9.81 -13.65
C ASN A 110 -4.71 -10.38 -13.99
N GLU A 111 -4.84 -11.05 -15.16
CA GLU A 111 -6.14 -11.60 -15.58
C GLU A 111 -6.62 -12.67 -14.60
N LYS A 112 -5.73 -13.60 -14.25
CA LYS A 112 -6.07 -14.67 -13.30
C LYS A 112 -6.37 -14.11 -11.91
N SER A 113 -5.55 -13.16 -11.45
CA SER A 113 -5.72 -12.61 -10.10
C SER A 113 -6.98 -11.77 -9.98
N VAL A 114 -7.22 -10.85 -10.92
CA VAL A 114 -8.43 -10.02 -10.91
C VAL A 114 -9.68 -10.93 -11.01
N LYS A 115 -9.64 -11.90 -11.90
CA LYS A 115 -10.76 -12.87 -12.04
C LYS A 115 -11.02 -13.61 -10.73
N PHE A 116 -9.97 -14.09 -10.05
CA PHE A 116 -10.12 -14.76 -8.76
C PHE A 116 -10.82 -13.85 -7.73
N TYR A 117 -10.34 -12.64 -7.58
CA TYR A 117 -10.92 -11.74 -6.57
C TYR A 117 -12.32 -11.27 -6.93
N GLN A 118 -12.65 -11.14 -8.23
CA GLN A 118 -14.01 -10.76 -8.64
C GLN A 118 -14.95 -11.96 -8.62
N ASP A 119 -14.63 -13.04 -9.31
CA ASP A 119 -15.57 -14.14 -9.57
C ASP A 119 -15.69 -15.09 -8.39
N VAL A 120 -14.59 -15.34 -7.67
CA VAL A 120 -14.57 -16.29 -6.56
C VAL A 120 -14.78 -15.60 -5.23
N MET A 121 -14.08 -14.47 -5.00
CA MET A 121 -14.14 -13.75 -3.73
C MET A 121 -15.26 -12.69 -3.70
N GLY A 122 -15.88 -12.38 -4.85
CA GLY A 122 -17.01 -11.44 -4.92
C GLY A 122 -16.63 -9.97 -4.75
N MET A 123 -15.36 -9.62 -4.95
CA MET A 123 -14.92 -8.23 -4.85
C MET A 123 -15.29 -7.43 -6.10
N THR A 124 -15.49 -6.14 -5.93
CA THR A 124 -15.72 -5.20 -7.02
C THR A 124 -14.40 -4.54 -7.41
N LEU A 125 -14.07 -4.52 -8.70
CA LEU A 125 -12.93 -3.76 -9.22
C LEU A 125 -13.28 -2.27 -9.19
N GLN A 126 -12.67 -1.55 -8.26
CA GLN A 126 -12.96 -0.14 -8.01
C GLN A 126 -12.27 0.77 -9.03
N ARG A 127 -11.00 0.45 -9.33
CA ARG A 127 -10.18 1.30 -10.21
C ARG A 127 -9.04 0.47 -10.82
N THR A 128 -8.65 0.85 -12.04
CA THR A 128 -7.42 0.40 -12.68
C THR A 128 -6.56 1.61 -12.98
N SER A 129 -5.27 1.52 -12.73
CA SER A 129 -4.32 2.62 -12.99
C SER A 129 -3.09 2.08 -13.69
N GLU A 130 -3.01 2.30 -15.00
CA GLU A 130 -1.87 1.85 -15.80
C GLU A 130 -0.73 2.87 -15.72
N GLN A 131 0.44 2.41 -15.37
CA GLN A 131 1.68 3.20 -15.27
C GLN A 131 2.62 2.76 -16.38
N LYS A 132 2.31 3.16 -17.61
CA LYS A 132 3.00 2.69 -18.83
C LYS A 132 4.51 2.89 -18.76
N GLU A 133 4.94 4.11 -18.41
CA GLU A 133 6.37 4.45 -18.37
C GLU A 133 7.13 3.66 -17.29
N ALA A 134 6.44 3.28 -16.23
CA ALA A 134 7.03 2.50 -15.13
C ALA A 134 6.85 0.99 -15.31
N GLY A 135 6.08 0.56 -16.31
CA GLY A 135 5.93 -0.84 -16.69
C GLY A 135 5.07 -1.68 -15.76
N PHE A 136 4.05 -1.07 -15.12
CA PHE A 136 3.14 -1.83 -14.27
C PHE A 136 1.72 -1.28 -14.32
N THR A 137 0.76 -2.09 -13.85
CA THR A 137 -0.64 -1.67 -13.70
C THR A 137 -1.12 -2.02 -12.29
N LEU A 138 -1.87 -1.10 -11.69
CA LEU A 138 -2.49 -1.25 -10.38
C LEU A 138 -3.98 -1.55 -10.53
N TYR A 139 -4.48 -2.52 -9.78
CA TYR A 139 -5.90 -2.89 -9.73
C TYR A 139 -6.36 -2.76 -8.28
N PHE A 140 -7.37 -1.95 -8.03
CA PHE A 140 -7.91 -1.72 -6.69
C PHE A 140 -9.25 -2.42 -6.57
N LEU A 141 -9.35 -3.39 -5.66
CA LEU A 141 -10.57 -4.18 -5.44
C LEU A 141 -11.04 -4.03 -4.01
N SER A 142 -12.35 -4.02 -3.80
CA SER A 142 -12.92 -4.02 -2.45
C SER A 142 -14.32 -4.57 -2.49
N TYR A 143 -14.89 -4.83 -1.31
CA TYR A 143 -16.31 -5.17 -1.21
C TYR A 143 -17.16 -3.91 -1.31
N GLY A 144 -18.41 -4.09 -1.70
CA GLY A 144 -19.39 -3.02 -1.82
C GLY A 144 -19.46 -2.41 -3.22
N PRO A 145 -20.26 -1.37 -3.39
CA PRO A 145 -20.50 -0.78 -4.71
C PRO A 145 -19.24 -0.10 -5.26
N LYS A 146 -19.19 0.00 -6.57
CA LYS A 146 -18.11 0.71 -7.25
C LYS A 146 -18.06 2.17 -6.80
N ALA A 147 -16.86 2.66 -6.53
CA ALA A 147 -16.64 4.05 -6.15
C ALA A 147 -16.99 4.97 -7.33
N PRO A 148 -17.55 6.14 -7.08
CA PRO A 148 -17.73 7.13 -8.15
C PRO A 148 -16.36 7.57 -8.67
N GLU A 149 -16.31 8.05 -9.91
CA GLU A 149 -15.06 8.53 -10.52
C GLU A 149 -14.54 9.79 -9.83
N GLN A 150 -15.47 10.63 -9.37
CA GLN A 150 -15.15 11.86 -8.66
C GLN A 150 -16.01 11.99 -7.41
N SER A 151 -15.42 12.54 -6.37
CA SER A 151 -16.15 12.83 -5.14
C SER A 151 -16.92 14.15 -5.28
N ALA A 152 -18.13 14.18 -4.74
CA ALA A 152 -18.93 15.40 -4.70
C ALA A 152 -18.33 16.46 -3.76
N ASN A 153 -17.50 16.06 -2.81
CA ASN A 153 -16.91 16.98 -1.80
C ASN A 153 -15.39 17.15 -1.95
N GLY A 154 -14.84 16.69 -3.09
CA GLY A 154 -13.41 16.82 -3.37
C GLY A 154 -12.54 15.71 -2.81
N VAL A 155 -13.06 14.88 -1.92
CA VAL A 155 -12.29 13.74 -1.37
C VAL A 155 -12.12 12.68 -2.48
N ASN A 156 -10.93 12.14 -2.61
CA ASN A 156 -10.67 11.04 -3.54
C ASN A 156 -11.50 9.82 -3.10
N PRO A 157 -12.45 9.33 -3.94
CA PRO A 157 -13.35 8.25 -3.52
C PRO A 157 -12.64 6.94 -3.16
N ILE A 158 -11.44 6.71 -3.70
CA ILE A 158 -10.64 5.54 -3.34
C ILE A 158 -9.94 5.80 -2.01
N ALA A 159 -9.43 7.00 -1.76
CA ALA A 159 -8.72 7.34 -0.53
C ALA A 159 -9.65 7.40 0.70
N ASP A 160 -10.95 7.61 0.50
CA ASP A 160 -11.93 7.67 1.60
C ASP A 160 -12.53 6.28 1.92
N ARG A 161 -11.88 5.21 1.50
CA ARG A 161 -12.33 3.83 1.77
C ARG A 161 -11.33 3.09 2.65
N GLU A 162 -11.81 2.01 3.25
CA GLU A 162 -10.99 1.05 3.97
C GLU A 162 -11.14 -0.33 3.32
N GLY A 163 -10.15 -1.18 3.54
CA GLY A 163 -10.25 -2.57 3.15
C GLY A 163 -10.11 -2.81 1.66
N ILE A 164 -9.36 -1.97 0.99
CA ILE A 164 -9.05 -2.16 -0.43
C ILE A 164 -7.86 -3.11 -0.55
N LEU A 165 -7.92 -4.01 -1.51
CA LEU A 165 -6.78 -4.81 -1.95
C LEU A 165 -6.24 -4.17 -3.23
N GLU A 166 -4.96 -3.79 -3.20
CA GLU A 166 -4.26 -3.32 -4.40
C GLU A 166 -3.40 -4.45 -4.95
N LEU A 167 -3.62 -4.80 -6.22
CA LEU A 167 -2.78 -5.75 -6.94
C LEU A 167 -1.87 -4.97 -7.87
N THR A 168 -0.55 -5.18 -7.75
CA THR A 168 0.44 -4.62 -8.68
C THR A 168 0.87 -5.72 -9.65
N TYR A 169 0.61 -5.50 -10.94
CA TYR A 169 1.04 -6.39 -12.01
C TYR A 169 2.15 -5.71 -12.79
N ASN A 170 3.34 -6.31 -12.79
CA ASN A 170 4.47 -5.85 -13.61
C ASN A 170 4.31 -6.42 -15.02
N HIS A 171 4.32 -5.56 -16.03
CA HIS A 171 4.01 -5.95 -17.41
C HIS A 171 4.95 -7.06 -17.88
N GLY A 172 4.36 -8.15 -18.37
CA GLY A 172 5.09 -9.29 -18.91
C GLY A 172 5.45 -10.37 -17.90
N SER A 173 5.18 -10.14 -16.61
CA SER A 173 5.52 -11.14 -15.58
C SER A 173 4.81 -12.47 -15.79
N GLU A 174 3.61 -12.47 -16.40
CA GLU A 174 2.85 -13.67 -16.67
C GLU A 174 3.55 -14.62 -17.66
N LYS A 175 4.47 -14.07 -18.47
CA LYS A 175 5.21 -14.82 -19.50
C LYS A 175 6.64 -15.18 -19.06
N ASP A 176 7.05 -14.73 -17.89
CA ASP A 176 8.42 -14.92 -17.40
C ASP A 176 8.41 -15.96 -16.27
N ASP A 177 8.87 -17.17 -16.58
CA ASP A 177 8.91 -18.29 -15.61
C ASP A 177 9.85 -18.03 -14.45
N SER A 178 10.78 -17.10 -14.58
CA SER A 178 11.68 -16.74 -13.48
C SER A 178 11.00 -15.86 -12.43
N VAL A 179 9.91 -15.17 -12.80
CA VAL A 179 9.18 -14.31 -11.85
C VAL A 179 8.37 -15.18 -10.90
N LYS A 180 8.70 -15.09 -9.62
CA LYS A 180 7.97 -15.72 -8.53
C LYS A 180 7.83 -14.68 -7.42
N TYR A 181 6.63 -14.55 -6.88
CA TYR A 181 6.40 -13.64 -5.76
C TYR A 181 6.31 -14.45 -4.48
N HIS A 182 7.03 -13.98 -3.47
CA HIS A 182 7.07 -14.58 -2.15
C HIS A 182 5.75 -14.34 -1.43
N ASN A 183 5.20 -15.37 -0.82
CA ASN A 183 3.87 -15.29 -0.18
C ASN A 183 3.94 -14.81 1.29
N GLY A 184 5.13 -14.64 1.84
CA GLY A 184 5.34 -14.22 3.22
C GLY A 184 5.38 -15.37 4.24
N ASN A 185 4.88 -16.56 3.88
CA ASN A 185 4.78 -17.70 4.80
C ASN A 185 6.01 -18.60 4.80
N ASP A 186 6.74 -18.61 3.69
CA ASP A 186 7.97 -19.39 3.55
C ASP A 186 9.17 -18.58 4.03
N GLU A 187 10.29 -19.24 4.33
CA GLU A 187 11.51 -18.52 4.75
C GLU A 187 12.13 -17.75 3.58
N PRO A 188 12.62 -16.52 3.80
CA PRO A 188 12.51 -15.74 5.04
C PRO A 188 11.10 -15.19 5.24
N GLN A 189 10.52 -15.44 6.39
CA GLN A 189 9.15 -15.01 6.68
C GLN A 189 9.03 -13.47 6.69
N GLY A 190 7.85 -13.00 6.41
CA GLY A 190 7.55 -11.58 6.37
C GLY A 190 6.05 -11.35 6.45
N CYS A 191 5.56 -10.30 5.82
CA CYS A 191 4.14 -10.00 5.84
C CYS A 191 3.32 -11.13 5.22
N THR A 192 2.42 -11.69 5.99
CA THR A 192 1.42 -12.65 5.55
C THR A 192 0.07 -11.94 5.57
N CYS A 193 -0.48 -11.65 4.40
CA CYS A 193 -1.76 -10.93 4.30
C CYS A 193 -2.90 -11.86 3.96
#